data_d9b7db793075ec2d8b6bae06999699ad
#
_entry.id   d9b7db793075ec2d8b6bae06999699ad
#
_cell.length_a   1.000
_cell.length_b   1.000
_cell.length_c   1.000
_cell.angle_alpha   90.00
_cell.angle_beta   90.00
_cell.angle_gamma   90.00
#
_symmetry.space_group_name_H-M   'P 1'
#
loop_
_entity.id
_entity.type
_entity.pdbx_description
1 polymer ?
#
loop_
_entity_poly.entity_id
_entity_poly.type
_entity_poly.pdbx_seq_one_letter_code
_entity_poly.pdbx_strand_id
1 'polypeptide(L)'
;NFSYSVAMYDKLFSHFTAQLAPDAFPLKPAKSVTCNIKNNFVSKYPVKNVAAYLQGQQYADSFIVITAHYDHIGMLGEAMFPGGNDNASGVAMMLDLARHLKELNFRPRYSIIFIALASEEAGLFGSTWFAEHPMMDLKRIRFLLNLDMVGTGSTGITVVNGSKYKKEFQKLVDLNN
;
A
#
# COMPACT_ATOMS: atom_id res chain seq x y z
N ASN A 1 26.36 -5.79 9.74
CA ASN A 1 24.90 -5.70 9.75
C ASN A 1 24.38 -6.52 8.59
N PHE A 2 23.73 -7.65 8.88
CA PHE A 2 23.06 -8.45 7.87
C PHE A 2 21.63 -7.98 7.76
N SER A 3 21.19 -7.53 6.59
CA SER A 3 19.77 -7.52 6.29
C SER A 3 19.43 -8.88 5.67
N TYR A 4 18.46 -9.60 6.18
CA TYR A 4 17.93 -10.79 5.55
C TYR A 4 16.47 -10.55 5.20
N SER A 5 16.09 -10.88 4.00
CA SER A 5 14.69 -11.02 3.66
C SER A 5 14.33 -12.49 3.84
N VAL A 6 13.44 -12.78 4.77
CA VAL A 6 12.77 -14.07 4.78
C VAL A 6 11.69 -13.96 3.72
N ALA A 7 11.91 -14.62 2.60
CA ALA A 7 10.85 -14.71 1.59
C ALA A 7 9.66 -15.43 2.22
N MET A 8 8.55 -14.73 2.39
CA MET A 8 7.31 -15.30 2.93
C MET A 8 6.66 -16.31 1.97
N TYR A 9 7.25 -16.53 0.81
CA TYR A 9 6.76 -17.43 -0.22
C TYR A 9 7.56 -18.73 -0.22
N ASP A 10 7.16 -19.66 0.63
CA ASP A 10 7.76 -20.99 0.78
C ASP A 10 7.87 -21.78 -0.56
N LYS A 11 7.05 -21.42 -1.55
CA LYS A 11 7.02 -22.07 -2.85
C LYS A 11 7.98 -21.50 -3.90
N LEU A 12 8.47 -20.29 -3.70
CA LEU A 12 9.34 -19.62 -4.67
C LEU A 12 10.81 -19.64 -4.30
N PHE A 13 11.14 -19.87 -3.04
CA PHE A 13 12.52 -19.85 -2.56
C PHE A 13 12.80 -21.08 -1.71
N SER A 14 13.37 -22.10 -2.35
CA SER A 14 13.84 -23.30 -1.68
C SER A 14 15.15 -23.09 -0.89
N HIS A 15 15.71 -21.87 -0.92
CA HIS A 15 17.01 -21.55 -0.35
C HIS A 15 16.92 -20.29 0.53
N PHE A 16 17.68 -20.31 1.61
CA PHE A 16 17.91 -19.13 2.41
C PHE A 16 18.69 -18.08 1.59
N THR A 17 18.16 -16.88 1.46
CA THR A 17 18.82 -15.76 0.79
C THR A 17 19.17 -14.70 1.81
N ALA A 18 20.44 -14.32 1.94
CA ALA A 18 20.89 -13.20 2.74
C ALA A 18 21.29 -12.04 1.81
N GLN A 19 20.72 -10.87 2.04
CA GLN A 19 21.19 -9.63 1.42
C GLN A 19 22.17 -8.93 2.36
N LEU A 20 23.32 -8.60 1.85
CA LEU A 20 24.33 -7.84 2.58
C LEU A 20 24.38 -6.41 2.06
N ALA A 21 24.48 -5.44 2.97
CA ALA A 21 24.74 -4.06 2.58
C ALA A 21 26.06 -3.99 1.78
N PRO A 22 26.17 -3.17 0.73
CA PRO A 22 27.35 -3.12 -0.13
C PRO A 22 28.66 -2.85 0.61
N ASP A 23 28.61 -2.07 1.68
CA ASP A 23 29.73 -1.72 2.55
C ASP A 23 30.09 -2.80 3.58
N ALA A 24 29.20 -3.77 3.78
CA ALA A 24 29.44 -4.91 4.68
C ALA A 24 30.20 -6.06 4.00
N PHE A 25 30.44 -5.98 2.69
CA PHE A 25 31.14 -7.03 1.96
C PHE A 25 32.66 -6.83 2.11
N PRO A 26 33.41 -7.81 2.67
CA PRO A 26 34.87 -7.75 2.64
C PRO A 26 35.37 -7.76 1.20
N LEU A 27 36.37 -6.96 0.89
CA LEU A 27 37.01 -6.90 -0.44
C LEU A 27 37.64 -8.23 -0.88
N LYS A 28 37.69 -9.23 0.00
CA LYS A 28 38.16 -10.60 -0.28
C LYS A 28 36.97 -11.57 -0.21
N PRO A 29 36.86 -12.53 -1.13
CA PRO A 29 35.79 -13.50 -1.10
C PRO A 29 35.81 -14.30 0.20
N ALA A 30 34.69 -14.32 0.90
CA ALA A 30 34.53 -15.13 2.09
C ALA A 30 34.50 -16.62 1.71
N LYS A 31 35.25 -17.45 2.43
CA LYS A 31 35.26 -18.91 2.21
C LYS A 31 34.10 -19.62 2.91
N SER A 32 33.53 -19.00 3.93
CA SER A 32 32.38 -19.53 4.68
C SER A 32 31.61 -18.41 5.35
N VAL A 33 30.32 -18.60 5.55
CA VAL A 33 29.43 -17.75 6.32
C VAL A 33 28.78 -18.60 7.40
N THR A 34 28.88 -18.19 8.65
CA THR A 34 28.15 -18.83 9.76
C THR A 34 26.98 -17.94 10.14
N CYS A 35 25.78 -18.49 10.07
CA CYS A 35 24.55 -17.80 10.43
C CYS A 35 23.95 -18.43 11.70
N ASN A 36 23.59 -17.59 12.68
CA ASN A 36 22.79 -17.98 13.83
C ASN A 36 21.48 -17.19 13.76
N ILE A 37 20.43 -17.86 13.29
CA ILE A 37 19.13 -17.23 13.02
C ILE A 37 18.11 -17.86 13.95
N LYS A 38 17.45 -17.00 14.74
CA LYS A 38 16.23 -17.36 15.48
C LYS A 38 15.05 -16.77 14.72
N ASN A 39 14.19 -17.62 14.22
CA ASN A 39 12.96 -17.21 13.53
C ASN A 39 11.75 -17.80 14.24
N ASN A 40 10.69 -17.02 14.35
CA ASN A 40 9.37 -17.48 14.76
C ASN A 40 8.40 -17.20 13.61
N PHE A 41 8.20 -18.20 12.77
CA PHE A 41 7.29 -18.08 11.64
C PHE A 41 5.85 -18.37 12.05
N VAL A 42 4.98 -17.38 11.87
CA VAL A 42 3.53 -17.51 12.09
C VAL A 42 2.85 -17.72 10.74
N SER A 43 2.58 -18.98 10.39
CA SER A 43 2.04 -19.37 9.07
C SER A 43 0.64 -18.85 8.74
N LYS A 44 -0.12 -18.43 9.75
CA LYS A 44 -1.47 -17.87 9.63
C LYS A 44 -1.58 -16.63 10.52
N TYR A 45 -1.01 -15.53 10.06
CA TYR A 45 -1.12 -14.26 10.74
C TYR A 45 -2.37 -13.51 10.26
N PRO A 46 -3.39 -13.28 11.10
CA PRO A 46 -4.60 -12.62 10.68
C PRO A 46 -4.39 -11.12 10.51
N VAL A 47 -4.68 -10.61 9.35
CA VAL A 47 -4.70 -9.17 9.03
C VAL A 47 -6.09 -8.76 8.56
N LYS A 48 -6.39 -7.46 8.58
CA LYS A 48 -7.72 -6.96 8.24
C LYS A 48 -7.60 -5.72 7.35
N ASN A 49 -8.35 -5.70 6.26
CA ASN A 49 -8.65 -4.43 5.61
C ASN A 49 -9.63 -3.64 6.47
N VAL A 50 -9.46 -2.33 6.51
CA VAL A 50 -10.35 -1.43 7.27
C VAL A 50 -11.06 -0.52 6.27
N ALA A 51 -12.38 -0.50 6.30
CA ALA A 51 -13.17 0.29 5.38
C ALA A 51 -14.06 1.30 6.11
N ALA A 52 -14.19 2.49 5.51
CA ALA A 52 -15.13 3.53 5.91
C ALA A 52 -15.99 3.93 4.71
N TYR A 53 -17.20 4.43 4.97
CA TYR A 53 -18.21 4.69 3.96
C TYR A 53 -18.85 6.05 4.15
N LEU A 54 -18.98 6.80 3.06
CA LEU A 54 -19.73 8.03 2.97
C LEU A 54 -20.82 7.88 1.90
N GLN A 55 -22.09 7.92 2.31
CA GLN A 55 -23.22 7.67 1.43
C GLN A 55 -23.42 8.78 0.39
N GLY A 56 -23.60 8.38 -0.86
CA GLY A 56 -23.97 9.27 -1.96
C GLY A 56 -25.43 9.66 -1.92
N GLN A 57 -25.74 10.88 -2.41
CA GLN A 57 -27.10 11.38 -2.42
C GLN A 57 -27.90 10.94 -3.66
N GLN A 58 -27.26 10.88 -4.82
CA GLN A 58 -27.95 10.63 -6.09
C GLN A 58 -27.78 9.19 -6.58
N TYR A 59 -26.58 8.66 -6.47
CA TYR A 59 -26.25 7.30 -6.89
C TYR A 59 -25.58 6.55 -5.74
N ALA A 60 -26.40 6.27 -4.71
CA ALA A 60 -25.92 5.63 -3.47
C ALA A 60 -25.31 4.23 -3.71
N ASP A 61 -25.74 3.54 -4.77
CA ASP A 61 -25.22 2.21 -5.13
C ASP A 61 -24.06 2.24 -6.12
N SER A 62 -23.54 3.39 -6.46
CA SER A 62 -22.36 3.53 -7.31
C SER A 62 -21.23 4.16 -6.51
N PHE A 63 -20.02 3.65 -6.67
CA PHE A 63 -18.93 3.90 -5.74
C PHE A 63 -17.73 4.59 -6.38
N ILE A 64 -17.17 5.53 -5.66
CA ILE A 64 -15.78 5.96 -5.80
C ILE A 64 -15.01 5.28 -4.66
N VAL A 65 -13.94 4.57 -4.98
CA VAL A 65 -13.14 3.85 -4.00
C VAL A 65 -11.77 4.53 -3.88
N ILE A 66 -11.35 4.82 -2.66
CA ILE A 66 -10.05 5.39 -2.37
C ILE A 66 -9.31 4.40 -1.48
N THR A 67 -8.12 4.00 -1.89
CA THR A 67 -7.32 2.99 -1.21
C THR A 67 -5.95 3.52 -0.85
N ALA A 68 -5.38 3.00 0.23
CA ALA A 68 -3.98 3.08 0.59
C ALA A 68 -3.63 1.84 1.41
N HIS A 69 -2.45 1.26 1.24
CA HIS A 69 -2.02 0.21 2.15
C HIS A 69 -1.44 0.80 3.43
N TYR A 70 -1.63 0.13 4.56
CA TYR A 70 -1.21 0.64 5.86
C TYR A 70 -0.10 -0.18 6.53
N ASP A 71 0.28 -1.28 5.92
CA ASP A 71 1.42 -2.08 6.34
C ASP A 71 2.72 -1.57 5.71
N HIS A 72 3.83 -1.95 6.32
CA HIS A 72 5.17 -1.82 5.79
C HIS A 72 6.03 -2.96 6.35
N ILE A 73 7.29 -3.04 5.95
CA ILE A 73 8.22 -4.11 6.32
C ILE A 73 8.43 -4.19 7.84
N GLY A 74 8.38 -3.05 8.55
CA GLY A 74 8.54 -3.00 9.99
C GLY A 74 9.99 -3.17 10.43
N MET A 75 10.34 -4.29 11.04
CA MET A 75 11.71 -4.55 11.51
C MET A 75 12.24 -5.86 10.94
N LEU A 76 13.48 -5.82 10.46
CA LEU A 76 14.27 -6.99 10.07
C LEU A 76 15.54 -7.02 10.94
N GLY A 77 15.55 -7.85 11.97
CA GLY A 77 16.58 -7.81 13.00
C GLY A 77 16.57 -6.46 13.73
N GLU A 78 17.67 -5.73 13.71
CA GLU A 78 17.79 -4.38 14.31
C GLU A 78 17.48 -3.25 13.31
N ALA A 79 17.31 -3.56 12.03
CA ALA A 79 16.99 -2.57 11.00
C ALA A 79 15.50 -2.23 11.04
N MET A 80 15.19 -0.94 11.21
CA MET A 80 13.83 -0.42 11.21
C MET A 80 13.49 0.17 9.84
N PHE A 81 12.32 -0.20 9.32
CA PHE A 81 11.73 0.33 8.10
C PHE A 81 10.43 1.04 8.48
N PRO A 82 10.46 2.34 8.72
CA PRO A 82 9.34 3.05 9.35
C PRO A 82 8.14 3.28 8.41
N GLY A 83 8.31 3.13 7.08
CA GLY A 83 7.21 3.29 6.13
C GLY A 83 6.64 4.71 6.04
N GLY A 84 7.45 5.74 6.29
CA GLY A 84 6.96 7.13 6.35
C GLY A 84 6.36 7.61 5.02
N ASN A 85 7.04 7.36 3.90
CA ASN A 85 6.52 7.63 2.57
C ASN A 85 5.74 6.44 2.00
N ASP A 86 6.25 5.26 2.19
CA ASP A 86 5.67 3.98 1.78
C ASP A 86 5.15 3.21 3.02
N ASN A 87 3.85 3.25 3.40
CA ASN A 87 2.87 4.11 2.75
C ASN A 87 2.06 4.90 3.80
N ALA A 88 2.71 5.35 4.88
CA ALA A 88 2.03 6.24 5.84
C ALA A 88 1.56 7.54 5.18
N SER A 89 2.25 8.01 4.12
CA SER A 89 1.86 9.21 3.38
C SER A 89 0.51 9.03 2.66
N GLY A 90 0.29 7.90 1.99
CA GLY A 90 -0.97 7.60 1.33
C GLY A 90 -2.12 7.43 2.32
N VAL A 91 -1.87 6.74 3.44
CA VAL A 91 -2.85 6.60 4.53
C VAL A 91 -3.20 7.95 5.14
N ALA A 92 -2.21 8.80 5.42
CA ALA A 92 -2.44 10.13 5.98
C ALA A 92 -3.28 10.99 5.02
N MET A 93 -2.98 11.00 3.74
CA MET A 93 -3.76 11.71 2.73
C MET A 93 -5.20 11.18 2.63
N MET A 94 -5.38 9.87 2.65
CA MET A 94 -6.72 9.25 2.63
C MET A 94 -7.55 9.65 3.85
N LEU A 95 -6.95 9.64 5.04
CA LEU A 95 -7.62 10.04 6.28
C LEU A 95 -7.93 11.54 6.31
N ASP A 96 -7.00 12.38 5.85
CA ASP A 96 -7.20 13.82 5.76
C ASP A 96 -8.34 14.18 4.79
N LEU A 97 -8.38 13.52 3.63
CA LEU A 97 -9.47 13.67 2.68
C LEU A 97 -10.82 13.27 3.29
N ALA A 98 -10.89 12.15 4.00
CA ALA A 98 -12.12 11.71 4.67
C ALA A 98 -12.55 12.69 5.75
N ARG A 99 -11.61 13.21 6.55
CA ARG A 99 -11.84 14.25 7.56
C ARG A 99 -12.39 15.52 6.91
N HIS A 100 -11.74 16.00 5.86
CA HIS A 100 -12.13 17.24 5.18
C HIS A 100 -13.53 17.15 4.56
N LEU A 101 -13.86 16.05 3.90
CA LEU A 101 -15.20 15.82 3.37
C LEU A 101 -16.28 15.82 4.47
N LYS A 102 -15.96 15.28 5.65
CA LYS A 102 -16.86 15.29 6.81
C LYS A 102 -17.03 16.69 7.38
N GLU A 103 -15.95 17.46 7.55
CA GLU A 103 -15.98 18.83 8.09
C GLU A 103 -16.77 19.79 7.18
N LEU A 104 -16.64 19.65 5.87
CA LEU A 104 -17.40 20.41 4.89
C LEU A 104 -18.88 20.00 4.79
N ASN A 105 -19.33 18.99 5.54
CA ASN A 105 -20.63 18.36 5.31
C ASN A 105 -20.86 17.99 3.85
N PHE A 106 -19.79 17.55 3.17
CA PHE A 106 -19.83 17.26 1.76
C PHE A 106 -20.87 16.16 1.46
N ARG A 107 -21.69 16.42 0.46
CA ARG A 107 -22.75 15.50 0.02
C ARG A 107 -22.40 14.95 -1.35
N PRO A 108 -21.68 13.84 -1.42
CA PRO A 108 -21.20 13.29 -2.69
C PRO A 108 -22.37 12.80 -3.56
N ARG A 109 -22.20 12.91 -4.85
CA ARG A 109 -23.15 12.35 -5.83
C ARG A 109 -23.16 10.83 -5.81
N TYR A 110 -21.98 10.22 -5.78
CA TYR A 110 -21.74 8.79 -5.62
C TYR A 110 -21.30 8.50 -4.19
N SER A 111 -21.53 7.28 -3.74
CA SER A 111 -20.94 6.85 -2.47
C SER A 111 -19.42 6.81 -2.54
N ILE A 112 -18.75 7.16 -1.46
CA ILE A 112 -17.30 7.10 -1.35
C ILE A 112 -16.93 6.02 -0.34
N ILE A 113 -16.02 5.14 -0.71
CA ILE A 113 -15.48 4.12 0.17
C ILE A 113 -13.98 4.34 0.30
N PHE A 114 -13.52 4.43 1.54
CA PHE A 114 -12.10 4.49 1.89
C PHE A 114 -11.69 3.11 2.39
N ILE A 115 -10.63 2.55 1.88
CA ILE A 115 -10.14 1.22 2.28
C ILE A 115 -8.65 1.31 2.60
N ALA A 116 -8.31 1.10 3.88
CA ALA A 116 -6.95 0.83 4.28
C ALA A 116 -6.68 -0.66 4.06
N LEU A 117 -5.78 -0.97 3.13
CA LEU A 117 -5.43 -2.32 2.71
C LEU A 117 -4.29 -2.86 3.55
N ALA A 118 -4.35 -4.14 3.90
CA ALA A 118 -3.34 -4.83 4.66
C ALA A 118 -2.47 -5.71 3.77
N SER A 119 -1.24 -5.98 4.21
CA SER A 119 -0.33 -6.96 3.58
C SER A 119 -0.07 -6.69 2.09
N GLU A 120 0.13 -5.44 1.75
CA GLU A 120 0.57 -5.03 0.42
C GLU A 120 1.99 -5.52 0.19
N GLU A 121 2.89 -5.25 1.12
CA GLU A 121 4.31 -5.60 1.10
C GLU A 121 4.56 -7.12 1.10
N ALA A 122 3.58 -7.87 1.56
CA ALA A 122 3.64 -9.32 1.55
C ALA A 122 3.18 -9.95 0.23
N GLY A 123 2.71 -9.13 -0.73
CA GLY A 123 2.26 -9.56 -2.06
C GLY A 123 0.79 -9.26 -2.35
N LEU A 124 0.34 -8.05 -2.02
CA LEU A 124 -0.99 -7.53 -2.37
C LEU A 124 -2.16 -8.34 -1.77
N PHE A 125 -1.93 -9.02 -0.62
CA PHE A 125 -2.95 -9.93 -0.08
C PHE A 125 -4.25 -9.22 0.27
N GLY A 126 -4.20 -8.02 0.84
CA GLY A 126 -5.40 -7.27 1.22
C GLY A 126 -6.25 -6.86 0.01
N SER A 127 -5.62 -6.37 -1.04
CA SER A 127 -6.32 -5.98 -2.27
C SER A 127 -6.83 -7.19 -3.06
N THR A 128 -6.06 -8.28 -3.12
CA THR A 128 -6.49 -9.55 -3.72
C THR A 128 -7.71 -10.12 -2.99
N TRP A 129 -7.65 -10.17 -1.65
CA TRP A 129 -8.79 -10.61 -0.84
C TRP A 129 -10.04 -9.77 -1.10
N PHE A 130 -9.88 -8.44 -1.16
CA PHE A 130 -11.00 -7.54 -1.45
C PHE A 130 -11.60 -7.79 -2.83
N ALA A 131 -10.78 -8.06 -3.84
CA ALA A 131 -11.23 -8.36 -5.20
C ALA A 131 -11.98 -9.71 -5.28
N GLU A 132 -11.57 -10.71 -4.51
CA GLU A 132 -12.18 -12.03 -4.46
C GLU A 132 -13.41 -12.10 -3.54
N HIS A 133 -13.44 -11.25 -2.48
CA HIS A 133 -14.50 -11.19 -1.48
C HIS A 133 -15.00 -9.75 -1.30
N PRO A 134 -15.55 -9.14 -2.35
CA PRO A 134 -15.91 -7.74 -2.33
C PRO A 134 -17.12 -7.48 -1.43
N MET A 135 -17.07 -6.37 -0.70
CA MET A 135 -18.18 -5.90 0.14
C MET A 135 -19.31 -5.23 -0.68
N MET A 136 -19.13 -5.05 -1.99
CA MET A 136 -20.11 -4.52 -2.94
C MET A 136 -19.88 -5.14 -4.32
N ASP A 137 -20.82 -4.99 -5.23
CA ASP A 137 -20.61 -5.36 -6.63
C ASP A 137 -19.54 -4.48 -7.27
N LEU A 138 -18.42 -5.07 -7.66
CA LEU A 138 -17.28 -4.37 -8.27
C LEU A 138 -17.65 -3.62 -9.56
N LYS A 139 -18.68 -4.06 -10.28
CA LYS A 139 -19.19 -3.38 -11.48
C LYS A 139 -19.82 -2.02 -11.18
N ARG A 140 -20.15 -1.75 -9.92
CA ARG A 140 -20.68 -0.47 -9.46
C ARG A 140 -19.57 0.53 -9.10
N ILE A 141 -18.32 0.13 -9.11
CA ILE A 141 -17.18 1.04 -8.94
C ILE A 141 -17.04 1.89 -10.21
N ARG A 142 -17.20 3.20 -10.07
CA ARG A 142 -17.07 4.18 -11.15
C ARG A 142 -15.65 4.66 -11.32
N PHE A 143 -14.92 4.77 -10.21
CA PHE A 143 -13.53 5.18 -10.19
C PHE A 143 -12.85 4.61 -8.95
N LEU A 144 -11.59 4.21 -9.09
CA LEU A 144 -10.73 3.81 -7.99
C LEU A 144 -9.46 4.66 -8.02
N LEU A 145 -9.11 5.23 -6.88
CA LEU A 145 -7.89 5.98 -6.64
C LEU A 145 -7.07 5.24 -5.59
N ASN A 146 -5.88 4.77 -5.97
CA ASN A 146 -4.90 4.26 -5.02
C ASN A 146 -3.88 5.34 -4.70
N LEU A 147 -3.67 5.58 -3.42
CA LEU A 147 -2.69 6.55 -2.91
C LEU A 147 -1.50 5.78 -2.37
N ASP A 148 -0.36 6.01 -3.00
CA ASP A 148 0.86 5.31 -2.68
C ASP A 148 2.07 6.22 -2.85
N MET A 149 2.91 6.31 -1.82
CA MET A 149 4.13 7.12 -1.80
C MET A 149 3.91 8.59 -2.21
N VAL A 150 2.88 9.23 -1.68
CA VAL A 150 2.50 10.62 -2.03
C VAL A 150 3.16 11.69 -1.16
N GLY A 151 4.06 11.32 -0.26
CA GLY A 151 4.68 12.22 0.71
C GLY A 151 5.97 12.91 0.23
N THR A 152 6.55 12.49 -0.88
CA THR A 152 7.78 13.06 -1.44
C THR A 152 7.56 13.46 -2.88
N GLY A 153 7.49 14.75 -3.17
CA GLY A 153 7.07 15.21 -4.49
C GLY A 153 7.85 16.41 -5.00
N SER A 154 9.16 16.52 -4.72
CA SER A 154 9.98 17.63 -5.23
C SER A 154 9.99 17.74 -6.75
N THR A 155 9.79 16.64 -7.45
CA THR A 155 9.70 16.56 -8.92
C THR A 155 8.28 16.28 -9.43
N GLY A 156 7.29 16.21 -8.55
CA GLY A 156 5.90 15.88 -8.85
C GLY A 156 5.51 14.47 -8.39
N ILE A 157 4.33 14.03 -8.83
CA ILE A 157 3.79 12.69 -8.57
C ILE A 157 3.71 11.88 -9.85
N THR A 158 3.84 10.57 -9.74
CA THR A 158 3.61 9.64 -10.85
C THR A 158 2.15 9.18 -10.83
N VAL A 159 1.45 9.38 -11.95
CA VAL A 159 0.07 8.91 -12.11
C VAL A 159 0.05 7.67 -13.00
N VAL A 160 -0.14 6.51 -12.40
CA VAL A 160 -0.30 5.25 -13.13
C VAL A 160 -1.65 5.26 -13.85
N ASN A 161 -1.67 4.73 -15.07
CA ASN A 161 -2.84 4.73 -15.97
C ASN A 161 -3.34 6.13 -16.42
N GLY A 162 -2.56 7.20 -16.26
CA GLY A 162 -2.93 8.55 -16.73
C GLY A 162 -3.24 8.61 -18.24
N SER A 163 -2.57 7.80 -19.05
CA SER A 163 -2.85 7.68 -20.49
C SER A 163 -4.22 7.05 -20.79
N LYS A 164 -4.72 6.20 -19.90
CA LYS A 164 -6.05 5.56 -20.01
C LYS A 164 -7.16 6.49 -19.50
N TYR A 165 -6.90 7.20 -18.40
CA TYR A 165 -7.83 8.12 -17.74
C TYR A 165 -7.44 9.57 -18.00
N LYS A 166 -7.33 9.95 -19.29
CA LYS A 166 -6.80 11.24 -19.73
C LYS A 166 -7.53 12.44 -19.15
N LYS A 167 -8.86 12.36 -19.00
CA LYS A 167 -9.66 13.48 -18.46
C LYS A 167 -9.36 13.73 -16.99
N GLU A 168 -9.28 12.66 -16.21
CA GLU A 168 -8.97 12.70 -14.79
C GLU A 168 -7.53 13.18 -14.57
N PHE A 169 -6.60 12.64 -15.37
CA PHE A 169 -5.20 13.06 -15.36
C PHE A 169 -5.03 14.55 -15.70
N GLN A 170 -5.70 15.02 -16.74
CA GLN A 170 -5.62 16.44 -17.11
C GLN A 170 -6.13 17.37 -16.00
N LYS A 171 -7.20 16.98 -15.29
CA LYS A 171 -7.67 17.75 -14.13
C LYS A 171 -6.62 17.85 -13.03
N LEU A 172 -5.87 16.77 -12.76
CA LEU A 172 -4.78 16.82 -11.79
C LEU A 172 -3.68 17.78 -12.23
N VAL A 173 -3.33 17.75 -13.53
CA VAL A 173 -2.36 18.69 -14.10
C VAL A 173 -2.84 20.13 -13.97
N ASP A 174 -4.10 20.40 -14.32
CA ASP A 174 -4.69 21.76 -14.27
C ASP A 174 -4.77 22.31 -12.83
N LEU A 175 -4.95 21.44 -11.84
CA LEU A 175 -4.98 21.84 -10.44
C LEU A 175 -3.57 22.07 -9.84
N ASN A 176 -2.54 21.51 -10.46
CA ASN A 176 -1.15 21.64 -10.00
C ASN A 176 -0.43 22.86 -10.61
N ASN A 177 -0.99 23.51 -11.63
CA ASN A 177 -0.46 24.72 -12.28
C ASN A 177 -1.11 25.99 -11.72
#